data_c101a7c5aee2cef15f11536478611060
#
_entry.id   c101a7c5aee2cef15f11536478611060
#
_cell.length_a   1.000
_cell.length_b   1.000
_cell.length_c   1.000
_cell.angle_alpha   90.00
_cell.angle_beta   90.00
_cell.angle_gamma   90.00
#
_symmetry.space_group_name_H-M   'P 1'
#
loop_
_entity.id
_entity.type
_entity.pdbx_description
1 polymer ?
#
loop_
_entity_poly.entity_id
_entity_poly.type
_entity_poly.pdbx_seq_one_letter_code
_entity_poly.pdbx_strand_id
1 'polypeptide(L)'
;MAQGKHDGKPGKRRALLIVEIICVIVVIVCVALIFMQVSKYWTANNEFNAITEEYDRNPNALVTDNPNCVGWVSVADTRIDYPVMYTPNDPEYYLHRNFEGNESAAGTPFLGKGCLLDGNSAIIYGHNMNDGSMFASL
;
A
#
# COMPACT_ATOMS: atom_id res chain seq x y z
N MET A 1 -65.17 -25.87 -12.73
CA MET A 1 -63.95 -25.54 -11.96
C MET A 1 -62.76 -25.91 -12.82
N ALA A 2 -62.13 -24.93 -13.45
CA ALA A 2 -60.93 -25.13 -14.27
C ALA A 2 -59.71 -24.57 -13.49
N GLN A 3 -58.83 -25.47 -13.04
CA GLN A 3 -57.55 -25.07 -12.43
C GLN A 3 -56.61 -24.67 -13.56
N GLY A 4 -56.27 -23.39 -13.61
CA GLY A 4 -55.24 -22.84 -14.48
C GLY A 4 -53.85 -23.28 -14.01
N LYS A 5 -53.25 -24.19 -14.76
CA LYS A 5 -51.87 -24.64 -14.57
C LYS A 5 -50.90 -23.53 -15.07
N HIS A 6 -50.28 -22.82 -14.15
CA HIS A 6 -49.25 -21.83 -14.47
C HIS A 6 -47.93 -22.56 -14.84
N ASP A 7 -47.81 -22.99 -16.09
CA ASP A 7 -46.57 -23.54 -16.65
C ASP A 7 -45.61 -22.38 -16.98
N GLY A 8 -44.79 -22.01 -15.99
CA GLY A 8 -43.66 -21.08 -16.21
C GLY A 8 -42.68 -21.70 -17.19
N LYS A 9 -42.52 -21.09 -18.40
CA LYS A 9 -41.72 -21.58 -19.52
C LYS A 9 -40.28 -21.93 -19.03
N PRO A 10 -39.80 -23.19 -19.28
CA PRO A 10 -38.52 -23.67 -18.76
C PRO A 10 -37.30 -22.83 -19.16
N GLY A 11 -37.38 -22.08 -20.26
CA GLY A 11 -36.32 -21.16 -20.72
C GLY A 11 -36.11 -19.95 -19.81
N LYS A 12 -37.17 -19.40 -19.21
CA LYS A 12 -37.05 -18.26 -18.30
C LYS A 12 -36.34 -18.62 -16.98
N ARG A 13 -36.59 -19.80 -16.43
CA ARG A 13 -35.92 -20.28 -15.21
C ARG A 13 -34.44 -20.54 -15.44
N ARG A 14 -34.05 -21.11 -16.59
CA ARG A 14 -32.65 -21.32 -16.96
C ARG A 14 -31.92 -19.99 -17.16
N ALA A 15 -32.54 -19.01 -17.80
CA ALA A 15 -31.96 -17.66 -17.97
C ALA A 15 -31.75 -16.97 -16.62
N LEU A 16 -32.70 -17.06 -15.69
CA LEU A 16 -32.56 -16.50 -14.33
C LEU A 16 -31.43 -17.16 -13.55
N LEU A 17 -31.30 -18.49 -13.62
CA LEU A 17 -30.18 -19.21 -12.97
C LEU A 17 -28.82 -18.82 -13.54
N ILE A 18 -28.72 -18.59 -14.85
CA ILE A 18 -27.48 -18.14 -15.49
C ILE A 18 -27.12 -16.74 -14.98
N VAL A 19 -28.09 -15.81 -14.93
CA VAL A 19 -27.86 -14.46 -14.40
C VAL A 19 -27.42 -14.49 -12.93
N GLU A 20 -28.08 -15.33 -12.12
CA GLU A 20 -27.72 -15.50 -10.71
C GLU A 20 -26.27 -16.00 -10.53
N ILE A 21 -25.88 -17.02 -11.31
CA ILE A 21 -24.52 -17.56 -11.30
C ILE A 21 -23.50 -16.47 -11.71
N ILE A 22 -23.79 -15.69 -12.75
CA ILE A 22 -22.93 -14.59 -13.19
C ILE A 22 -22.78 -13.55 -12.07
N CYS A 23 -23.88 -13.14 -11.43
CA CYS A 23 -23.84 -12.21 -10.32
C CYS A 23 -22.97 -12.72 -9.17
N VAL A 24 -23.11 -14.00 -8.80
CA VAL A 24 -22.27 -14.62 -7.75
C VAL A 24 -20.79 -14.60 -8.13
N ILE A 25 -20.46 -14.94 -9.38
CA ILE A 25 -19.08 -14.91 -9.87
C ILE A 25 -18.51 -13.48 -9.79
N VAL A 26 -19.27 -12.48 -10.22
CA VAL A 26 -18.85 -11.07 -10.16
C VAL A 26 -18.59 -10.65 -8.72
N VAL A 27 -19.48 -10.99 -7.78
CA VAL A 27 -19.28 -10.68 -6.36
C VAL A 27 -17.99 -11.34 -5.81
N ILE A 28 -17.76 -12.62 -6.14
CA ILE A 28 -16.55 -13.33 -5.69
C ILE A 28 -15.29 -12.65 -6.23
N VAL A 29 -15.28 -12.26 -7.52
CA VAL A 29 -14.15 -11.56 -8.14
C VAL A 29 -13.93 -10.20 -7.47
N CYS A 30 -14.98 -9.42 -7.22
CA CYS A 30 -14.87 -8.14 -6.53
C CYS A 30 -14.29 -8.29 -5.11
N VAL A 31 -14.77 -9.27 -4.34
CA VAL A 31 -14.24 -9.56 -3.00
C VAL A 31 -12.76 -9.97 -3.06
N ALA A 32 -12.39 -10.80 -4.01
CA ALA A 32 -10.99 -11.21 -4.20
C ALA A 32 -10.08 -10.00 -4.54
N LEU A 33 -10.53 -9.10 -5.41
CA LEU A 33 -9.79 -7.89 -5.75
C LEU A 33 -9.64 -6.94 -4.55
N ILE A 34 -10.70 -6.75 -3.77
CA ILE A 34 -10.65 -5.94 -2.54
C ILE A 34 -9.68 -6.58 -1.53
N PHE A 35 -9.75 -7.89 -1.34
CA PHE A 35 -8.84 -8.61 -0.44
C PHE A 35 -7.37 -8.45 -0.85
N MET A 36 -7.06 -8.61 -2.14
CA MET A 36 -5.70 -8.38 -2.66
C MET A 36 -5.23 -6.94 -2.44
N GLN A 37 -6.11 -5.97 -2.60
CA GLN A 37 -5.78 -4.56 -2.35
C GLN A 37 -5.48 -4.31 -0.88
N VAL A 38 -6.35 -4.76 0.02
CA VAL A 38 -6.19 -4.60 1.47
C VAL A 38 -4.93 -5.30 1.99
N SER A 39 -4.64 -6.51 1.48
CA SER A 39 -3.46 -7.26 1.90
C SER A 39 -2.14 -6.54 1.59
N LYS A 40 -2.05 -5.83 0.46
CA LYS A 40 -0.87 -5.02 0.12
C LYS A 40 -0.60 -3.90 1.13
N TYR A 41 -1.64 -3.20 1.59
CA TYR A 41 -1.50 -2.16 2.62
C TYR A 41 -1.07 -2.76 3.98
N TRP A 42 -1.65 -3.90 4.34
CA TRP A 42 -1.29 -4.60 5.58
C TRP A 42 0.18 -5.01 5.62
N THR A 43 0.68 -5.55 4.50
CA THR A 43 2.08 -5.95 4.38
C THR A 43 3.00 -4.74 4.53
N ALA A 44 2.74 -3.64 3.82
CA ALA A 44 3.55 -2.42 3.91
C ALA A 44 3.60 -1.85 5.33
N ASN A 45 2.47 -1.76 6.03
CA ASN A 45 2.43 -1.27 7.41
C ASN A 45 3.20 -2.17 8.38
N ASN A 46 3.12 -3.49 8.22
CA ASN A 46 3.87 -4.43 9.08
C ASN A 46 5.38 -4.33 8.85
N GLU A 47 5.82 -4.14 7.61
CA GLU A 47 7.23 -3.91 7.28
C GLU A 47 7.76 -2.65 7.96
N PHE A 48 7.03 -1.53 7.88
CA PHE A 48 7.45 -0.29 8.55
C PHE A 48 7.49 -0.42 10.08
N ASN A 49 6.52 -1.08 10.69
CA ASN A 49 6.55 -1.32 12.13
C ASN A 49 7.80 -2.12 12.55
N ALA A 50 8.17 -3.14 11.79
CA ALA A 50 9.37 -3.94 12.06
C ALA A 50 10.66 -3.10 11.92
N ILE A 51 10.73 -2.23 10.90
CA ILE A 51 11.86 -1.32 10.68
C ILE A 51 11.93 -0.28 11.80
N THR A 52 10.80 0.26 12.26
CA THR A 52 10.74 1.21 13.37
C THR A 52 11.23 0.56 14.68
N GLU A 53 10.81 -0.65 14.98
CA GLU A 53 11.31 -1.39 16.16
C GLU A 53 12.84 -1.64 16.08
N GLU A 54 13.38 -1.89 14.90
CA GLU A 54 14.82 -2.07 14.69
C GLU A 54 15.57 -0.75 14.85
N TYR A 55 15.00 0.36 14.32
CA TYR A 55 15.56 1.70 14.48
C TYR A 55 15.64 2.11 15.96
N ASP A 56 14.56 1.91 16.72
CA ASP A 56 14.50 2.20 18.15
C ASP A 56 15.55 1.39 18.94
N ARG A 57 15.82 0.16 18.51
CA ARG A 57 16.82 -0.72 19.13
C ARG A 57 18.24 -0.36 18.74
N ASN A 58 18.48 -0.06 17.47
CA ASN A 58 19.82 0.27 16.95
C ASN A 58 19.73 1.13 15.67
N PRO A 59 19.73 2.47 15.80
CA PRO A 59 19.62 3.37 14.63
C PRO A 59 20.71 3.17 13.57
N ASN A 60 21.90 2.69 13.96
CA ASN A 60 23.00 2.48 13.02
C ASN A 60 22.86 1.19 12.21
N ALA A 61 22.04 0.21 12.64
CA ALA A 61 21.84 -1.04 11.91
C ALA A 61 21.19 -0.78 10.55
N LEU A 62 20.18 0.08 10.49
CA LEU A 62 19.45 0.36 9.24
C LEU A 62 20.32 0.98 8.14
N VAL A 63 21.27 1.85 8.51
CA VAL A 63 22.23 2.41 7.55
C VAL A 63 23.19 1.32 7.04
N THR A 64 23.47 0.34 7.88
CA THR A 64 24.30 -0.81 7.50
C THR A 64 23.54 -1.78 6.58
N ASP A 65 22.25 -1.97 6.83
CA ASP A 65 21.41 -2.89 6.06
C ASP A 65 21.03 -2.33 4.69
N ASN A 66 20.80 -1.01 4.61
CA ASN A 66 20.54 -0.35 3.34
C ASN A 66 21.35 0.95 3.22
N PRO A 67 22.40 0.98 2.38
CA PRO A 67 23.26 2.16 2.21
C PRO A 67 22.56 3.37 1.60
N ASN A 68 21.35 3.21 1.06
CA ASN A 68 20.52 4.32 0.59
C ASN A 68 19.72 4.98 1.71
N CYS A 69 19.68 4.38 2.91
CA CYS A 69 19.07 5.00 4.09
C CYS A 69 19.98 6.08 4.65
N VAL A 70 19.56 7.33 4.59
CA VAL A 70 20.37 8.49 5.00
C VAL A 70 19.85 9.18 6.25
N GLY A 71 18.70 8.75 6.76
CA GLY A 71 18.11 9.35 7.94
C GLY A 71 16.75 8.79 8.30
N TRP A 72 16.09 9.48 9.21
CA TRP A 72 14.80 9.13 9.75
C TRP A 72 13.91 10.37 9.85
N VAL A 73 12.62 10.24 9.54
CA VAL A 73 11.63 11.29 9.73
C VAL A 73 10.57 10.82 10.72
N SER A 74 10.42 11.56 11.81
CA SER A 74 9.38 11.35 12.80
C SER A 74 8.69 12.68 13.10
N VAL A 75 7.36 12.68 13.17
CA VAL A 75 6.55 13.86 13.47
C VAL A 75 5.64 13.55 14.65
N ALA A 76 5.84 14.27 15.75
CA ALA A 76 5.06 14.09 16.98
C ALA A 76 3.55 14.20 16.70
N ASP A 77 2.76 13.40 17.42
CA ASP A 77 1.30 13.34 17.32
C ASP A 77 0.77 12.88 15.94
N THR A 78 1.63 12.29 15.10
CA THR A 78 1.25 11.70 13.80
C THR A 78 1.70 10.23 13.72
N ARG A 79 1.39 9.57 12.59
CA ARG A 79 1.91 8.23 12.27
C ARG A 79 3.23 8.27 11.50
N ILE A 80 3.80 9.45 11.31
CA ILE A 80 5.02 9.64 10.53
C ILE A 80 6.21 9.23 11.37
N ASP A 81 6.75 8.06 11.07
CA ASP A 81 7.91 7.47 11.73
C ASP A 81 8.57 6.48 10.76
N TYR A 82 9.39 7.01 9.84
CA TYR A 82 9.86 6.29 8.66
C TYR A 82 11.31 6.57 8.33
N PRO A 83 12.04 5.58 7.75
CA PRO A 83 13.36 5.82 7.16
C PRO A 83 13.26 6.79 5.98
N VAL A 84 14.32 7.56 5.76
CA VAL A 84 14.47 8.46 4.61
C VAL A 84 15.57 7.95 3.71
N MET A 85 15.21 7.70 2.46
CA MET A 85 16.09 7.14 1.44
C MET A 85 16.70 8.23 0.54
N TYR A 86 17.88 7.97 -0.01
CA TYR A 86 18.52 8.87 -0.96
C TYR A 86 19.22 8.11 -2.09
N THR A 87 18.76 8.34 -3.30
CA THR A 87 19.29 7.74 -4.54
C THR A 87 19.50 8.86 -5.56
N PRO A 88 20.66 9.55 -5.55
CA PRO A 88 20.88 10.76 -6.37
C PRO A 88 20.79 10.53 -7.87
N ASN A 89 21.10 9.32 -8.35
CA ASN A 89 21.04 8.96 -9.78
C ASN A 89 19.64 8.56 -10.24
N ASP A 90 18.76 8.15 -9.32
CA ASP A 90 17.36 7.82 -9.56
C ASP A 90 16.53 8.29 -8.35
N PRO A 91 16.24 9.59 -8.23
CA PRO A 91 15.64 10.17 -7.03
C PRO A 91 14.27 9.58 -6.65
N GLU A 92 13.53 9.05 -7.63
CA GLU A 92 12.20 8.47 -7.43
C GLU A 92 12.22 6.93 -7.26
N TYR A 93 13.41 6.33 -7.13
CA TYR A 93 13.56 4.87 -6.99
C TYR A 93 12.67 4.28 -5.90
N TYR A 94 12.56 4.96 -4.75
CA TYR A 94 11.76 4.52 -3.60
C TYR A 94 10.29 4.97 -3.64
N LEU A 95 9.85 5.67 -4.68
CA LEU A 95 8.44 6.10 -4.82
C LEU A 95 7.47 4.90 -4.76
N HIS A 96 7.85 3.77 -5.36
CA HIS A 96 7.06 2.55 -5.39
C HIS A 96 7.84 1.32 -4.87
N ARG A 97 8.75 1.54 -3.93
CA ARG A 97 9.58 0.49 -3.34
C ARG A 97 9.65 0.63 -1.83
N ASN A 98 9.64 -0.52 -1.15
CA ASN A 98 9.87 -0.58 0.29
C ASN A 98 11.35 -0.33 0.63
N PHE A 99 11.69 -0.38 1.93
CA PHE A 99 13.05 -0.19 2.43
C PHE A 99 14.06 -1.15 1.79
N GLU A 100 13.67 -2.38 1.53
CA GLU A 100 14.52 -3.42 0.91
C GLU A 100 14.64 -3.27 -0.63
N GLY A 101 13.89 -2.36 -1.25
CA GLY A 101 13.86 -2.16 -2.71
C GLY A 101 12.85 -3.03 -3.45
N ASN A 102 11.99 -3.77 -2.76
CA ASN A 102 10.89 -4.54 -3.36
C ASN A 102 9.71 -3.62 -3.72
N GLU A 103 8.87 -4.04 -4.67
CA GLU A 103 7.66 -3.29 -5.04
C GLU A 103 6.73 -3.08 -3.84
N SER A 104 6.34 -1.82 -3.61
CA SER A 104 5.43 -1.42 -2.56
C SER A 104 4.54 -0.27 -3.03
N ALA A 105 3.23 -0.38 -2.80
CA ALA A 105 2.27 0.68 -3.15
C ALA A 105 2.44 1.93 -2.25
N ALA A 106 2.95 1.76 -1.04
CA ALA A 106 3.21 2.85 -0.11
C ALA A 106 4.55 3.57 -0.39
N GLY A 107 5.48 2.90 -1.07
CA GLY A 107 6.83 3.40 -1.24
C GLY A 107 7.58 3.55 0.09
N THR A 108 8.69 4.25 0.07
CA THR A 108 9.43 4.68 1.27
C THR A 108 9.77 6.16 1.12
N PRO A 109 9.68 6.99 2.15
CA PRO A 109 10.06 8.40 2.06
C PRO A 109 11.49 8.58 1.54
N PHE A 110 11.69 9.56 0.67
CA PHE A 110 12.98 9.78 0.01
C PHE A 110 13.29 11.26 -0.18
N LEU A 111 14.58 11.59 -0.30
CA LEU A 111 15.03 12.94 -0.61
C LEU A 111 14.85 13.28 -2.08
N GLY A 112 14.35 14.48 -2.34
CA GLY A 112 14.14 15.00 -3.67
C GLY A 112 15.43 15.21 -4.46
N LYS A 113 15.25 15.37 -5.77
CA LYS A 113 16.35 15.66 -6.69
C LYS A 113 17.10 16.94 -6.30
N GLY A 114 18.43 16.84 -6.23
CA GLY A 114 19.30 17.97 -5.93
C GLY A 114 19.41 18.31 -4.44
N CYS A 115 18.83 17.52 -3.56
CA CYS A 115 19.14 17.62 -2.12
C CYS A 115 20.61 17.26 -1.90
N LEU A 116 21.29 18.06 -1.06
CA LEU A 116 22.63 17.77 -0.58
C LEU A 116 22.52 17.34 0.88
N LEU A 117 23.18 16.24 1.25
CA LEU A 117 23.14 15.70 2.61
C LEU A 117 23.81 16.62 3.64
N ASP A 118 24.70 17.51 3.18
CA ASP A 118 25.38 18.54 3.95
C ASP A 118 24.76 19.94 3.78
N GLY A 119 23.62 20.02 3.08
CA GLY A 119 22.90 21.27 2.82
C GLY A 119 22.08 21.75 4.02
N ASN A 120 21.71 23.03 3.99
CA ASN A 120 20.88 23.66 5.04
C ASN A 120 19.39 23.33 4.93
N SER A 121 18.96 22.65 3.87
CA SER A 121 17.56 22.28 3.64
C SER A 121 17.46 20.99 2.83
N ALA A 122 16.47 20.17 3.17
CA ALA A 122 16.12 18.97 2.44
C ALA A 122 14.61 18.94 2.20
N ILE A 123 14.21 18.38 1.06
CA ILE A 123 12.80 18.11 0.75
C ILE A 123 12.62 16.60 0.76
N ILE A 124 11.75 16.15 1.66
CA ILE A 124 11.38 14.72 1.76
C ILE A 124 10.04 14.53 1.04
N TYR A 125 10.01 13.57 0.14
CA TYR A 125 8.81 13.12 -0.57
C TYR A 125 8.33 11.80 -0.01
N GLY A 126 7.02 11.61 -0.01
CA GLY A 126 6.36 10.36 0.38
C GLY A 126 4.91 10.38 -0.06
N HIS A 127 4.30 9.20 -0.14
CA HIS A 127 2.89 9.08 -0.50
C HIS A 127 1.96 9.65 0.58
N ASN A 128 0.78 10.08 0.15
CA ASN A 128 -0.37 10.36 0.99
C ASN A 128 -1.36 9.20 0.81
N MET A 129 -1.42 8.28 1.76
CA MET A 129 -2.18 7.04 1.64
C MET A 129 -3.59 7.17 2.24
N ASN A 130 -4.59 6.58 1.57
CA ASN A 130 -5.99 6.64 2.03
C ASN A 130 -6.25 5.93 3.37
N ASP A 131 -5.36 5.05 3.81
CA ASP A 131 -5.43 4.37 5.11
C ASP A 131 -4.82 5.18 6.26
N GLY A 132 -4.38 6.41 6.00
CA GLY A 132 -3.77 7.31 6.97
C GLY A 132 -2.29 7.01 7.24
N SER A 133 -1.66 6.14 6.46
CA SER A 133 -0.22 5.90 6.52
C SER A 133 0.57 6.89 5.67
N MET A 134 1.88 6.81 5.73
CA MET A 134 2.82 7.75 5.11
C MET A 134 2.55 9.20 5.56
N PHE A 135 2.49 10.15 4.65
CA PHE A 135 2.27 11.56 4.99
C PHE A 135 0.80 11.98 5.06
N ALA A 136 -0.13 11.02 5.11
CA ALA A 136 -1.56 11.30 5.18
C ALA A 136 -2.04 11.88 6.53
N SER A 137 -1.17 11.89 7.54
CA SER A 137 -1.47 12.46 8.87
C SER A 137 -0.90 13.87 9.10
N LEU A 138 -0.37 14.52 8.05
CA LEU A 138 0.06 15.93 8.09
C LEU A 138 -1.11 16.91 8.08
#